data_826f3348cfd64b276594a119899711c6
#
_entry.id   826f3348cfd64b276594a119899711c6
#
_cell.length_a   1.000
_cell.length_b   1.000
_cell.length_c   1.000
_cell.angle_alpha   90.00
_cell.angle_beta   90.00
_cell.angle_gamma   90.00
#
_symmetry.space_group_name_H-M   'P 1'
#
loop_
_entity.id
_entity.type
_entity.pdbx_description
1 polymer ?
#
loop_
_entity_poly.entity_id
_entity_poly.type
_entity_poly.pdbx_seq_one_letter_code
_entity_poly.pdbx_strand_id
1 'polypeptide(L)'
;MKTKILILLTSLICDLQLSGQTIPENVTLKQLDGKEITFKEAVQQGPVIVSFWATWCKPCQSELEALKDLEDSWKNKVRIIAVSIDDARAMAKVKSLVKGKKWPFEVLLDPNKELYKAFNISAIPHVLVINDKKVVWTHSGYMPGNEVLVVDLSLIHISEPTRR
;
A
#
# COMPACT_ATOMS: atom_id res chain seq x y z
N MET A 1 -14.69 66.42 -3.21
CA MET A 1 -14.15 65.35 -4.05
C MET A 1 -14.08 64.10 -3.18
N LYS A 2 -14.95 63.09 -3.43
CA LYS A 2 -15.05 61.86 -2.63
C LYS A 2 -14.27 60.74 -3.33
N THR A 3 -13.08 60.39 -2.83
CA THR A 3 -12.28 59.31 -3.34
C THR A 3 -12.82 58.00 -2.82
N LYS A 4 -13.39 57.20 -3.71
CA LYS A 4 -13.84 55.83 -3.40
C LYS A 4 -12.63 54.90 -3.44
N ILE A 5 -12.17 54.42 -2.30
CA ILE A 5 -11.19 53.34 -2.17
C ILE A 5 -11.91 52.03 -2.44
N LEU A 6 -11.68 51.45 -3.60
CA LEU A 6 -12.15 50.11 -3.96
C LEU A 6 -11.21 49.06 -3.34
N ILE A 7 -11.59 48.47 -2.22
CA ILE A 7 -10.84 47.37 -1.61
C ILE A 7 -11.20 46.11 -2.41
N LEU A 8 -10.26 45.69 -3.29
CA LEU A 8 -10.27 44.38 -3.91
C LEU A 8 -9.90 43.32 -2.85
N LEU A 9 -10.91 42.70 -2.24
CA LEU A 9 -10.73 41.46 -1.50
C LEU A 9 -10.49 40.32 -2.51
N THR A 10 -9.23 40.09 -2.86
CA THR A 10 -8.84 38.81 -3.46
C THR A 10 -8.86 37.76 -2.38
N SER A 11 -9.95 37.02 -2.27
CA SER A 11 -10.02 35.81 -1.46
C SER A 11 -9.10 34.77 -2.09
N LEU A 12 -7.90 34.63 -1.53
CA LEU A 12 -7.00 33.52 -1.80
C LEU A 12 -7.63 32.26 -1.20
N ILE A 13 -8.48 31.60 -1.99
CA ILE A 13 -8.96 30.25 -1.68
C ILE A 13 -7.74 29.35 -1.84
N CYS A 14 -7.09 29.07 -0.72
CA CYS A 14 -6.08 28.02 -0.64
C CYS A 14 -6.86 26.70 -0.73
N ASP A 15 -7.07 26.21 -1.96
CA ASP A 15 -7.53 24.86 -2.20
C ASP A 15 -6.50 23.90 -1.61
N LEU A 16 -6.75 23.46 -0.38
CA LEU A 16 -6.02 22.37 0.25
C LEU A 16 -6.40 21.09 -0.50
N GLN A 17 -5.75 20.89 -1.66
CA GLN A 17 -5.85 19.66 -2.42
C GLN A 17 -5.24 18.57 -1.55
N LEU A 18 -6.09 17.84 -0.82
CA LEU A 18 -5.71 16.58 -0.18
C LEU A 18 -5.51 15.55 -1.30
N SER A 19 -4.39 15.70 -2.02
CA SER A 19 -4.03 14.88 -3.16
C SER A 19 -3.50 13.56 -2.62
N GLY A 20 -4.35 12.56 -2.48
CA GLY A 20 -3.91 11.20 -2.26
C GLY A 20 -2.91 10.82 -3.37
N GLN A 21 -1.77 10.25 -3.01
CA GLN A 21 -0.76 9.82 -3.97
C GLN A 21 -1.40 8.82 -4.94
N THR A 22 -1.31 9.10 -6.25
CA THR A 22 -1.78 8.18 -7.28
C THR A 22 -0.85 6.99 -7.42
N ILE A 23 -1.41 5.83 -7.77
CA ILE A 23 -0.59 4.63 -8.01
C ILE A 23 0.23 4.79 -9.29
N PRO A 24 1.48 4.26 -9.33
CA PRO A 24 2.27 4.23 -10.55
C PRO A 24 1.64 3.26 -11.56
N GLU A 25 1.46 3.74 -12.81
CA GLU A 25 0.72 2.99 -13.84
C GLU A 25 1.57 1.92 -14.54
N ASN A 26 2.88 2.17 -14.70
CA ASN A 26 3.75 1.40 -15.59
C ASN A 26 4.79 0.54 -14.85
N VAL A 27 4.60 0.30 -13.54
CA VAL A 27 5.51 -0.56 -12.80
C VAL A 27 5.05 -2.02 -12.91
N THR A 28 5.95 -2.87 -13.38
CA THR A 28 5.72 -4.31 -13.52
C THR A 28 6.37 -5.08 -12.38
N LEU A 29 5.61 -5.97 -11.78
CA LEU A 29 6.03 -6.86 -10.71
C LEU A 29 6.01 -8.31 -11.20
N LYS A 30 6.70 -9.19 -10.48
CA LYS A 30 6.69 -10.63 -10.78
C LYS A 30 5.88 -11.39 -9.74
N GLN A 31 5.09 -12.33 -10.21
CA GLN A 31 4.42 -13.31 -9.35
C GLN A 31 5.40 -14.43 -8.95
N LEU A 32 5.05 -15.23 -7.96
CA LEU A 32 5.90 -16.34 -7.50
C LEU A 32 6.08 -17.43 -8.59
N ASP A 33 5.15 -17.57 -9.53
CA ASP A 33 5.27 -18.49 -10.68
C ASP A 33 6.14 -17.93 -11.82
N GLY A 34 6.55 -16.67 -11.72
CA GLY A 34 7.41 -15.97 -12.69
C GLY A 34 6.65 -15.13 -13.71
N LYS A 35 5.31 -15.17 -13.71
CA LYS A 35 4.51 -14.29 -14.55
C LYS A 35 4.67 -12.83 -14.12
N GLU A 36 4.45 -11.94 -15.05
CA GLU A 36 4.48 -10.49 -14.82
C GLU A 36 3.06 -9.95 -14.70
N ILE A 37 2.89 -8.95 -13.84
CA ILE A 37 1.65 -8.21 -13.65
C ILE A 37 2.00 -6.74 -13.39
N THR A 38 1.27 -5.80 -13.96
CA THR A 38 1.44 -4.39 -13.62
C THR A 38 0.85 -4.12 -12.23
N PHE A 39 1.46 -3.19 -11.48
CA PHE A 39 0.93 -2.83 -10.17
C PHE A 39 -0.52 -2.31 -10.26
N LYS A 40 -0.82 -1.56 -11.32
CA LYS A 40 -2.17 -1.08 -11.61
C LYS A 40 -3.19 -2.22 -11.73
N GLU A 41 -2.84 -3.30 -12.41
CA GLU A 41 -3.69 -4.50 -12.52
C GLU A 41 -3.82 -5.21 -11.17
N ALA A 42 -2.73 -5.34 -10.42
CA ALA A 42 -2.74 -5.98 -9.11
C ALA A 42 -3.69 -5.29 -8.11
N VAL A 43 -3.84 -3.97 -8.18
CA VAL A 43 -4.69 -3.19 -7.25
C VAL A 43 -6.02 -2.71 -7.86
N GLN A 44 -6.46 -3.30 -8.98
CA GLN A 44 -7.68 -2.86 -9.69
C GLN A 44 -8.97 -3.01 -8.89
N GLN A 45 -9.06 -4.01 -8.03
CA GLN A 45 -10.32 -4.43 -7.43
C GLN A 45 -10.33 -4.17 -5.93
N GLY A 46 -11.24 -3.31 -5.51
CA GLY A 46 -11.55 -3.04 -4.11
C GLY A 46 -10.40 -2.42 -3.31
N PRO A 47 -10.56 -2.31 -2.02
CA PRO A 47 -9.50 -1.86 -1.14
C PRO A 47 -8.40 -2.92 -1.02
N VAL A 48 -7.16 -2.46 -1.07
CA VAL A 48 -5.98 -3.31 -1.02
C VAL A 48 -5.01 -2.77 0.04
N ILE A 49 -4.55 -3.66 0.91
CA ILE A 49 -3.39 -3.42 1.79
C ILE A 49 -2.15 -3.92 1.04
N VAL A 50 -1.17 -3.05 0.84
CA VAL A 50 0.12 -3.39 0.24
C VAL A 50 1.19 -3.25 1.31
N SER A 51 1.85 -4.36 1.68
CA SER A 51 2.96 -4.36 2.64
C SER A 51 4.28 -4.66 1.92
N PHE A 52 5.24 -3.74 2.02
CA PHE A 52 6.60 -3.92 1.51
C PHE A 52 7.47 -4.60 2.55
N TRP A 53 8.11 -5.70 2.15
CA TRP A 53 8.88 -6.54 3.03
C TRP A 53 10.14 -7.14 2.36
N ALA A 54 10.96 -7.83 3.14
CA ALA A 54 12.07 -8.63 2.62
C ALA A 54 12.35 -9.84 3.53
N THR A 55 13.02 -10.86 2.99
CA THR A 55 13.37 -12.09 3.73
C THR A 55 14.33 -11.84 4.90
N TRP A 56 15.07 -10.77 4.89
CA TRP A 56 16.00 -10.36 5.95
C TRP A 56 15.37 -9.40 6.97
N CYS A 57 14.14 -8.91 6.72
CA CYS A 57 13.42 -7.96 7.57
C CYS A 57 12.56 -8.71 8.59
N LYS A 58 13.05 -8.85 9.82
CA LYS A 58 12.32 -9.53 10.90
C LYS A 58 11.01 -8.83 11.31
N PRO A 59 11.00 -7.49 11.51
CA PRO A 59 9.74 -6.78 11.82
C PRO A 59 8.69 -6.94 10.71
N CYS A 60 9.10 -6.96 9.44
CA CYS A 60 8.19 -7.20 8.33
C CYS A 60 7.52 -8.58 8.42
N GLN A 61 8.32 -9.63 8.73
CA GLN A 61 7.77 -10.97 8.89
C GLN A 61 6.79 -11.03 10.08
N SER A 62 7.07 -10.32 11.17
CA SER A 62 6.16 -10.24 12.32
C SER A 62 4.85 -9.56 11.96
N GLU A 63 4.87 -8.46 11.18
CA GLU A 63 3.67 -7.79 10.66
C GLU A 63 2.84 -8.74 9.78
N LEU A 64 3.49 -9.45 8.84
CA LEU A 64 2.81 -10.38 7.95
C LEU A 64 2.22 -11.60 8.69
N GLU A 65 2.87 -12.09 9.76
CA GLU A 65 2.28 -13.12 10.61
C GLU A 65 1.04 -12.58 11.36
N ALA A 66 1.14 -11.38 11.93
CA ALA A 66 0.01 -10.78 12.63
C ALA A 66 -1.18 -10.50 11.69
N LEU A 67 -0.94 -10.06 10.44
CA LEU A 67 -1.98 -9.93 9.41
C LEU A 67 -2.60 -11.29 9.05
N LYS A 68 -1.81 -12.36 9.00
CA LYS A 68 -2.32 -13.72 8.80
C LYS A 68 -3.22 -14.16 9.97
N ASP A 69 -2.80 -13.89 11.21
CA ASP A 69 -3.57 -14.25 12.40
C ASP A 69 -4.93 -13.52 12.46
N LEU A 70 -5.05 -12.39 11.75
CA LEU A 70 -6.29 -11.63 11.59
C LEU A 70 -7.09 -12.02 10.33
N GLU A 71 -6.79 -13.15 9.67
CA GLU A 71 -7.41 -13.53 8.39
C GLU A 71 -8.95 -13.42 8.39
N ASP A 72 -9.60 -13.88 9.44
CA ASP A 72 -11.06 -13.86 9.55
C ASP A 72 -11.65 -12.45 9.57
N SER A 73 -10.88 -11.43 9.98
CA SER A 73 -11.33 -10.04 10.05
C SER A 73 -11.35 -9.35 8.68
N TRP A 74 -10.40 -9.68 7.80
CA TRP A 74 -10.22 -9.03 6.49
C TRP A 74 -10.62 -9.89 5.29
N LYS A 75 -10.64 -11.21 5.45
CA LYS A 75 -10.99 -12.16 4.39
C LYS A 75 -12.31 -11.79 3.71
N ASN A 76 -12.34 -11.83 2.38
CA ASN A 76 -13.47 -11.44 1.52
C ASN A 76 -13.89 -9.96 1.58
N LYS A 77 -13.20 -9.12 2.33
CA LYS A 77 -13.47 -7.69 2.42
C LYS A 77 -12.35 -6.84 1.84
N VAL A 78 -11.12 -7.20 2.15
CA VAL A 78 -9.91 -6.49 1.73
C VAL A 78 -8.95 -7.51 1.15
N ARG A 79 -8.18 -7.13 0.12
CA ARG A 79 -7.06 -7.94 -0.37
C ARG A 79 -5.77 -7.47 0.28
N ILE A 80 -4.88 -8.41 0.56
CA ILE A 80 -3.52 -8.12 1.03
C ILE A 80 -2.53 -8.57 -0.03
N ILE A 81 -1.61 -7.68 -0.39
CA ILE A 81 -0.50 -7.93 -1.30
C ILE A 81 0.79 -7.66 -0.56
N ALA A 82 1.62 -8.68 -0.38
CA ALA A 82 2.95 -8.55 0.20
C ALA A 82 3.98 -8.40 -0.93
N VAL A 83 4.59 -7.22 -1.07
CA VAL A 83 5.59 -6.92 -2.10
C VAL A 83 6.99 -7.10 -1.54
N SER A 84 7.69 -8.15 -2.01
CA SER A 84 9.09 -8.37 -1.64
C SER A 84 10.03 -7.46 -2.42
N ILE A 85 10.92 -6.78 -1.71
CA ILE A 85 12.02 -5.98 -2.28
C ILE A 85 13.35 -6.73 -2.29
N ASP A 86 13.33 -8.04 -2.08
CA ASP A 86 14.52 -8.89 -2.26
C ASP A 86 14.98 -8.86 -3.73
N ASP A 87 16.28 -8.92 -3.94
CA ASP A 87 16.84 -8.95 -5.31
C ASP A 87 16.58 -10.29 -6.01
N ALA A 88 16.86 -10.35 -7.31
CA ALA A 88 16.60 -11.53 -8.13
C ALA A 88 17.31 -12.80 -7.65
N ARG A 89 18.45 -12.69 -6.94
CA ARG A 89 19.19 -13.83 -6.40
C ARG A 89 18.51 -14.46 -5.19
N ALA A 90 17.70 -13.69 -4.48
CA ALA A 90 16.97 -14.14 -3.29
C ALA A 90 15.61 -14.77 -3.61
N MET A 91 15.18 -14.83 -4.87
CA MET A 91 13.85 -15.34 -5.29
C MET A 91 13.52 -16.72 -4.75
N ALA A 92 14.49 -17.65 -4.76
CA ALA A 92 14.28 -19.00 -4.21
C ALA A 92 14.03 -18.96 -2.70
N LYS A 93 14.71 -18.08 -1.96
CA LYS A 93 14.52 -17.87 -0.53
C LYS A 93 13.14 -17.28 -0.23
N VAL A 94 12.69 -16.27 -1.02
CA VAL A 94 11.34 -15.71 -0.90
C VAL A 94 10.29 -16.81 -1.07
N LYS A 95 10.35 -17.59 -2.15
CA LYS A 95 9.41 -18.70 -2.41
C LYS A 95 9.38 -19.72 -1.27
N SER A 96 10.55 -20.13 -0.78
CA SER A 96 10.66 -21.09 0.31
C SER A 96 10.05 -20.55 1.61
N LEU A 97 10.32 -19.29 1.94
CA LEU A 97 9.78 -18.64 3.13
C LEU A 97 8.26 -18.51 3.06
N VAL A 98 7.71 -17.99 1.96
CA VAL A 98 6.26 -17.84 1.75
C VAL A 98 5.56 -19.18 1.88
N LYS A 99 6.10 -20.24 1.24
CA LYS A 99 5.55 -21.60 1.36
C LYS A 99 5.58 -22.12 2.80
N GLY A 100 6.69 -21.92 3.51
CA GLY A 100 6.84 -22.35 4.90
C GLY A 100 5.91 -21.63 5.86
N LYS A 101 5.68 -20.33 5.64
CA LYS A 101 4.81 -19.49 6.45
C LYS A 101 3.31 -19.70 6.16
N LYS A 102 2.97 -20.27 5.00
CA LYS A 102 1.57 -20.48 4.55
C LYS A 102 0.74 -19.19 4.64
N TRP A 103 1.31 -18.08 4.17
CA TRP A 103 0.60 -16.80 4.15
C TRP A 103 -0.59 -16.85 3.18
N PRO A 104 -1.79 -16.40 3.60
CA PRO A 104 -3.02 -16.52 2.81
C PRO A 104 -3.21 -15.36 1.82
N PHE A 105 -2.22 -14.52 1.63
CA PHE A 105 -2.28 -13.34 0.77
C PHE A 105 -1.35 -13.46 -0.45
N GLU A 106 -1.62 -12.62 -1.43
CA GLU A 106 -0.83 -12.56 -2.66
C GLU A 106 0.59 -12.05 -2.36
N VAL A 107 1.59 -12.66 -2.98
CA VAL A 107 2.98 -12.20 -2.87
C VAL A 107 3.50 -11.83 -4.26
N LEU A 108 3.95 -10.58 -4.39
CA LEU A 108 4.58 -10.05 -5.59
C LEU A 108 6.04 -9.69 -5.30
N LEU A 109 6.83 -9.63 -6.35
CA LEU A 109 8.27 -9.42 -6.28
C LEU A 109 8.64 -8.14 -7.03
N ASP A 110 9.38 -7.26 -6.38
CA ASP A 110 9.94 -6.01 -6.91
C ASP A 110 11.48 -6.05 -6.86
N PRO A 111 12.14 -6.95 -7.64
CA PRO A 111 13.57 -7.22 -7.51
C PRO A 111 14.46 -6.02 -7.86
N ASN A 112 13.98 -5.10 -8.66
CA ASN A 112 14.65 -3.86 -9.06
C ASN A 112 14.28 -2.67 -8.16
N LYS A 113 13.36 -2.88 -7.22
CA LYS A 113 12.81 -1.83 -6.34
C LYS A 113 12.18 -0.67 -7.10
N GLU A 114 11.53 -0.96 -8.24
CA GLU A 114 10.89 0.06 -9.07
C GLU A 114 9.65 0.61 -8.38
N LEU A 115 8.79 -0.26 -7.87
CA LEU A 115 7.60 0.15 -7.10
C LEU A 115 7.99 0.84 -5.79
N TYR A 116 8.98 0.27 -5.08
CA TYR A 116 9.53 0.82 -3.84
C TYR A 116 10.00 2.28 -4.03
N LYS A 117 10.74 2.53 -5.12
CA LYS A 117 11.23 3.88 -5.49
C LYS A 117 10.10 4.80 -5.93
N ALA A 118 9.14 4.29 -6.72
CA ALA A 118 8.01 5.09 -7.22
C ALA A 118 7.15 5.65 -6.08
N PHE A 119 7.05 4.93 -4.95
CA PHE A 119 6.39 5.41 -3.74
C PHE A 119 7.31 6.19 -2.79
N ASN A 120 8.59 6.44 -3.15
CA ASN A 120 9.59 7.11 -2.30
C ASN A 120 9.74 6.46 -0.93
N ILE A 121 9.63 5.14 -0.86
CA ILE A 121 9.76 4.40 0.40
C ILE A 121 11.23 4.40 0.81
N SER A 122 11.52 4.71 2.08
CA SER A 122 12.87 4.75 2.63
C SER A 122 13.18 3.62 3.61
N ALA A 123 12.17 3.01 4.19
CA ALA A 123 12.32 1.94 5.18
C ALA A 123 11.20 0.91 5.09
N ILE A 124 11.46 -0.32 5.51
CA ILE A 124 10.48 -1.40 5.65
C ILE A 124 10.44 -1.92 7.10
N PRO A 125 9.28 -2.46 7.56
CA PRO A 125 8.03 -2.60 6.82
C PRO A 125 7.43 -1.25 6.46
N HIS A 126 6.76 -1.21 5.31
CA HIS A 126 6.01 -0.04 4.87
C HIS A 126 4.69 -0.51 4.29
N VAL A 127 3.60 0.06 4.79
CA VAL A 127 2.24 -0.34 4.41
C VAL A 127 1.54 0.80 3.72
N LEU A 128 0.84 0.49 2.64
CA LEU A 128 -0.10 1.38 1.96
C LEU A 128 -1.50 0.77 2.06
N VAL A 129 -2.50 1.61 2.29
CA VAL A 129 -3.90 1.27 2.03
C VAL A 129 -4.31 1.99 0.75
N ILE A 130 -4.77 1.21 -0.22
CA ILE A 130 -5.18 1.71 -1.53
C ILE A 130 -6.67 1.47 -1.69
N ASN A 131 -7.41 2.50 -2.06
CA ASN A 131 -8.80 2.40 -2.46
C ASN A 131 -9.03 3.25 -3.72
N ASP A 132 -9.82 2.76 -4.67
CA ASP A 132 -10.11 3.44 -5.94
C ASP A 132 -8.84 3.95 -6.65
N LYS A 133 -7.76 3.14 -6.66
CA LYS A 133 -6.46 3.45 -7.27
C LYS A 133 -5.74 4.67 -6.66
N LYS A 134 -6.08 5.01 -5.44
CA LYS A 134 -5.41 6.08 -4.67
C LYS A 134 -4.88 5.52 -3.37
N VAL A 135 -3.70 5.97 -2.97
CA VAL A 135 -3.19 5.71 -1.63
C VAL A 135 -3.96 6.58 -0.66
N VAL A 136 -4.75 5.96 0.21
CA VAL A 136 -5.57 6.66 1.21
C VAL A 136 -4.90 6.71 2.58
N TRP A 137 -3.92 5.83 2.81
CA TRP A 137 -3.15 5.82 4.05
C TRP A 137 -1.80 5.12 3.86
N THR A 138 -0.82 5.51 4.66
CA THR A 138 0.53 4.92 4.65
C THR A 138 1.14 4.92 6.05
N HIS A 139 1.95 3.90 6.33
CA HIS A 139 2.69 3.77 7.58
C HIS A 139 4.04 3.08 7.37
N SER A 140 5.06 3.50 8.12
CA SER A 140 6.38 2.86 8.13
C SER A 140 6.71 2.34 9.53
N GLY A 141 7.33 1.18 9.57
CA GLY A 141 7.65 0.47 10.82
C GLY A 141 6.49 -0.42 11.27
N TYR A 142 6.79 -1.29 12.24
CA TYR A 142 5.82 -2.20 12.82
C TYR A 142 5.95 -2.20 14.34
N MET A 143 4.82 -2.06 15.01
CA MET A 143 4.64 -2.36 16.43
C MET A 143 3.41 -3.26 16.57
N PRO A 144 3.43 -4.26 17.50
CA PRO A 144 2.26 -5.11 17.75
C PRO A 144 1.00 -4.28 18.00
N GLY A 145 -0.08 -4.59 17.29
CA GLY A 145 -1.35 -3.84 17.29
C GLY A 145 -1.55 -2.96 16.05
N ASN A 146 -0.49 -2.60 15.32
CA ASN A 146 -0.63 -1.81 14.09
C ASN A 146 -1.42 -2.55 13.00
N GLU A 147 -1.32 -3.88 12.96
CA GLU A 147 -2.05 -4.73 12.03
C GLU A 147 -3.58 -4.57 12.15
N VAL A 148 -4.08 -4.40 13.37
CA VAL A 148 -5.53 -4.16 13.60
C VAL A 148 -5.93 -2.81 13.00
N LEU A 149 -5.14 -1.76 13.27
CA LEU A 149 -5.39 -0.42 12.74
C LEU A 149 -5.39 -0.42 11.20
N VAL A 150 -4.44 -1.11 10.57
CA VAL A 150 -4.35 -1.19 9.10
C VAL A 150 -5.59 -1.86 8.51
N VAL A 151 -6.04 -2.96 9.11
CA VAL A 151 -7.25 -3.66 8.68
C VAL A 151 -8.49 -2.78 8.87
N ASP A 152 -8.66 -2.16 10.03
CA ASP A 152 -9.81 -1.29 10.32
C ASP A 152 -9.87 -0.08 9.37
N LEU A 153 -8.75 0.60 9.12
CA LEU A 153 -8.68 1.71 8.17
C LEU A 153 -9.05 1.27 6.75
N SER A 154 -8.61 0.09 6.33
CA SER A 154 -8.97 -0.43 5.02
C SER A 154 -10.46 -0.72 4.90
N LEU A 155 -11.10 -1.18 5.98
CA LEU A 155 -12.54 -1.46 6.04
C LEU A 155 -13.40 -0.19 6.10
N ILE A 156 -12.95 0.86 6.79
CA ILE A 156 -13.66 2.16 6.85
C ILE A 156 -13.76 2.78 5.47
N HIS A 157 -12.71 2.74 4.67
CA HIS A 157 -12.71 3.29 3.31
C HIS A 157 -13.58 2.50 2.30
N ILE A 158 -14.06 1.30 2.66
CA ILE A 158 -15.09 0.57 1.88
C ILE A 158 -16.47 1.22 2.08
N SER A 159 -16.73 1.74 3.27
CA SER A 159 -18.07 2.19 3.68
C SER A 159 -18.40 3.61 3.24
N GLU A 160 -17.42 4.40 2.81
CA GLU A 160 -17.65 5.74 2.27
C GLU A 160 -17.75 5.70 0.74
N PRO A 161 -18.97 5.78 0.14
CA PRO A 161 -19.09 5.98 -1.29
C PRO A 161 -18.46 7.34 -1.63
N THR A 162 -17.50 7.31 -2.56
CA THR A 162 -16.87 8.52 -3.12
C THR A 162 -17.97 9.51 -3.49
N ARG A 163 -18.12 10.60 -2.73
CA ARG A 163 -19.00 11.70 -3.14
C ARG A 163 -18.42 12.26 -4.44
N ARG A 164 -19.17 12.03 -5.50
CA ARG A 164 -18.95 12.66 -6.81
C ARG A 164 -19.30 14.14 -6.74
#